data_cabae1c9ec12431df2a7c5f470dd27ea
#
_entry.id   cabae1c9ec12431df2a7c5f470dd27ea
#
_cell.length_a   1.000
_cell.length_b   1.000
_cell.length_c   1.000
_cell.angle_alpha   90.00
_cell.angle_beta   90.00
_cell.angle_gamma   90.00
#
_symmetry.space_group_name_H-M   'P 1'
#
loop_
_entity.id
_entity.type
_entity.pdbx_description
1 polymer ?
#
loop_
_entity_poly.entity_id
_entity_poly.type
_entity_poly.pdbx_seq_one_letter_code
_entity_poly.pdbx_strand_id
1 'polypeptide(L)'
;MDAWNVLESGKNWGEADGELCEQLDFINSYVMHIQNLEKGKELVPTDELTKCVYIPLGVGVAVSPWNFPLSLFGGMIVSAVVTGNTICCKPSSDAPIVAYKFVELCQKAGIPADVVSYIPGSGSEIGDFIVEHPLTRFVNFTGSKAVGCRINEHAAKIADGQRWIKRVVAEMGGKNAIIVDSTADIKKAANGVASSAFTFQGQKCSACSRAIVLADVYDEFVDEVVKCAAELKANQGSGESNAAMGPVINQGAYNSITNYIEIGRKEGNVVFGGTYSDAE
;
A
#
# COMPACT_ATOMS: atom_id res chain seq x y z
N MET A 1 0.74 0.61 -18.04
CA MET A 1 0.46 0.13 -16.68
C MET A 1 -0.91 0.58 -16.22
N ASP A 2 -1.25 1.85 -16.42
CA ASP A 2 -2.51 2.46 -15.93
C ASP A 2 -3.77 1.72 -16.37
N ALA A 3 -3.90 1.36 -17.64
CA ALA A 3 -5.06 0.61 -18.11
C ALA A 3 -5.26 -0.73 -17.38
N TRP A 4 -4.18 -1.45 -17.06
CA TRP A 4 -4.26 -2.66 -16.26
C TRP A 4 -4.67 -2.36 -14.82
N ASN A 5 -4.14 -1.28 -14.25
CA ASN A 5 -4.48 -0.87 -12.89
C ASN A 5 -5.95 -0.43 -12.77
N VAL A 6 -6.44 0.34 -13.74
CA VAL A 6 -7.87 0.72 -13.83
C VAL A 6 -8.76 -0.52 -13.91
N LEU A 7 -8.44 -1.47 -14.79
CA LEU A 7 -9.26 -2.67 -15.01
C LEU A 7 -9.25 -3.64 -13.81
N GLU A 8 -8.13 -3.78 -13.12
CA GLU A 8 -7.96 -4.79 -12.06
C GLU A 8 -8.34 -4.25 -10.68
N SER A 9 -7.99 -2.99 -10.37
CA SER A 9 -8.21 -2.42 -9.04
C SER A 9 -9.44 -1.49 -8.94
N GLY A 10 -10.08 -1.16 -10.06
CA GLY A 10 -11.21 -0.24 -10.09
C GLY A 10 -10.84 1.22 -9.86
N LYS A 11 -9.57 1.60 -10.00
CA LYS A 11 -9.10 2.99 -9.92
C LYS A 11 -9.61 3.82 -11.10
N ASN A 12 -9.77 5.12 -10.89
CA ASN A 12 -9.89 6.04 -12.01
C ASN A 12 -8.51 6.29 -12.66
N TRP A 13 -8.50 6.90 -13.84
CA TRP A 13 -7.26 7.15 -14.58
C TRP A 13 -6.25 8.02 -13.83
N GLY A 14 -6.72 9.04 -13.10
CA GLY A 14 -5.86 9.93 -12.34
C GLY A 14 -5.17 9.24 -11.17
N GLU A 15 -5.88 8.31 -10.51
CA GLU A 15 -5.31 7.51 -9.42
C GLU A 15 -4.35 6.43 -9.94
N ALA A 16 -4.62 5.86 -11.12
CA ALA A 16 -3.73 4.90 -11.75
C ALA A 16 -2.42 5.56 -12.20
N ASP A 17 -2.50 6.74 -12.84
CA ASP A 17 -1.33 7.55 -13.23
C ASP A 17 -0.53 8.02 -12.00
N GLY A 18 -1.22 8.46 -10.93
CA GLY A 18 -0.58 8.80 -9.66
C GLY A 18 0.20 7.64 -9.06
N GLU A 19 -0.34 6.42 -9.10
CA GLU A 19 0.38 5.23 -8.64
C GLU A 19 1.57 4.88 -9.52
N LEU A 20 1.48 5.08 -10.83
CA LEU A 20 2.62 4.90 -11.74
C LEU A 20 3.73 5.91 -11.42
N CYS A 21 3.38 7.18 -11.19
CA CYS A 21 4.34 8.21 -10.79
C CYS A 21 5.02 7.84 -9.45
N GLU A 22 4.24 7.38 -8.46
CA GLU A 22 4.79 6.90 -7.18
C GLU A 22 5.77 5.74 -7.36
N GLN A 23 5.46 4.80 -8.26
CA GLN A 23 6.40 3.72 -8.57
C GLN A 23 7.72 4.23 -9.16
N LEU A 24 7.67 5.22 -10.03
CA LEU A 24 8.88 5.83 -10.59
C LEU A 24 9.68 6.57 -9.50
N ASP A 25 9.01 7.23 -8.58
CA ASP A 25 9.63 7.88 -7.43
C ASP A 25 10.31 6.87 -6.50
N PHE A 26 9.70 5.71 -6.25
CA PHE A 26 10.35 4.64 -5.49
C PHE A 26 11.63 4.14 -6.18
N ILE A 27 11.59 3.92 -7.50
CA ILE A 27 12.78 3.49 -8.25
C ILE A 27 13.90 4.53 -8.08
N ASN A 28 13.63 5.79 -8.35
CA ASN A 28 14.62 6.85 -8.26
C ASN A 28 15.16 7.02 -6.82
N SER A 29 14.27 7.03 -5.85
CA SER A 29 14.61 7.22 -4.44
C SER A 29 15.49 6.08 -3.91
N TYR A 30 15.14 4.82 -4.19
CA TYR A 30 15.93 3.69 -3.68
C TYR A 30 17.29 3.58 -4.36
N VAL A 31 17.39 3.90 -5.66
CA VAL A 31 18.69 4.00 -6.34
C VAL A 31 19.56 5.07 -5.71
N MET A 32 19.00 6.24 -5.43
CA MET A 32 19.72 7.33 -4.75
C MET A 32 20.18 6.91 -3.33
N HIS A 33 19.31 6.22 -2.59
CA HIS A 33 19.63 5.77 -1.23
C HIS A 33 20.73 4.73 -1.21
N ILE A 34 20.73 3.74 -2.12
CA ILE A 34 21.79 2.73 -2.15
C ILE A 34 23.14 3.34 -2.53
N GLN A 35 23.18 4.29 -3.46
CA GLN A 35 24.41 5.02 -3.80
C GLN A 35 25.00 5.77 -2.59
N ASN A 36 24.14 6.24 -1.68
CA ASN A 36 24.63 6.85 -0.44
C ASN A 36 25.11 5.80 0.57
N LEU A 37 24.45 4.66 0.65
CA LEU A 37 24.88 3.57 1.54
C LEU A 37 26.20 2.92 1.08
N GLU A 38 26.47 2.86 -0.22
CA GLU A 38 27.72 2.33 -0.78
C GLU A 38 28.95 3.11 -0.34
N LYS A 39 28.81 4.38 -0.02
CA LYS A 39 29.90 5.20 0.54
C LYS A 39 30.37 4.69 1.90
N GLY A 40 29.55 3.87 2.57
CA GLY A 40 29.78 3.40 3.91
C GLY A 40 29.60 4.48 4.97
N LYS A 41 30.02 4.19 6.17
CA LYS A 41 30.06 5.16 7.27
C LYS A 41 31.48 5.59 7.52
N GLU A 42 31.70 6.88 7.69
CA GLU A 42 32.93 7.40 8.23
C GLU A 42 33.10 6.91 9.68
N LEU A 43 34.21 6.28 9.98
CA LEU A 43 34.52 5.73 11.28
C LEU A 43 35.57 6.60 11.96
N VAL A 44 35.59 6.56 13.30
CA VAL A 44 36.63 7.23 14.06
C VAL A 44 37.99 6.65 13.66
N PRO A 45 38.97 7.47 13.29
CA PRO A 45 40.29 7.01 12.91
C PRO A 45 40.93 6.21 14.06
N THR A 46 41.50 5.04 13.70
CA THR A 46 42.28 4.21 14.59
C THR A 46 43.59 3.85 13.91
N ASP A 47 44.51 3.18 14.59
CA ASP A 47 45.76 2.70 13.99
C ASP A 47 45.51 1.56 13.00
N GLU A 48 44.29 1.02 12.96
CA GLU A 48 43.89 -0.05 12.05
C GLU A 48 42.96 0.49 10.93
N LEU A 49 43.02 -0.14 9.74
CA LEU A 49 42.12 0.13 8.64
C LEU A 49 40.74 -0.51 8.89
N THR A 50 39.82 0.26 9.43
CA THR A 50 38.45 -0.18 9.70
C THR A 50 37.47 0.41 8.69
N LYS A 51 36.60 -0.44 8.11
CA LYS A 51 35.53 -0.04 7.19
C LYS A 51 34.19 -0.60 7.62
N CYS A 52 33.13 0.20 7.54
CA CYS A 52 31.76 -0.26 7.65
C CYS A 52 31.17 -0.38 6.24
N VAL A 53 30.79 -1.59 5.85
CA VAL A 53 30.20 -1.88 4.55
C VAL A 53 28.82 -2.51 4.71
N TYR A 54 27.91 -2.21 3.78
CA TYR A 54 26.60 -2.85 3.70
C TYR A 54 26.67 -4.04 2.75
N ILE A 55 26.09 -5.16 3.16
CA ILE A 55 26.04 -6.39 2.36
C ILE A 55 24.61 -6.84 2.18
N PRO A 56 24.26 -7.53 1.07
CA PRO A 56 22.95 -8.13 0.87
C PRO A 56 22.59 -9.11 2.01
N LEU A 57 21.31 -9.18 2.33
CA LEU A 57 20.79 -10.16 3.29
C LEU A 57 20.65 -11.56 2.68
N GLY A 58 20.25 -11.64 1.41
CA GLY A 58 19.98 -12.89 0.68
C GLY A 58 18.56 -12.94 0.13
N VAL A 59 17.85 -14.04 0.34
CA VAL A 59 16.49 -14.22 -0.19
C VAL A 59 15.46 -13.48 0.64
N GLY A 60 14.70 -12.58 0.01
CA GLY A 60 13.57 -11.90 0.59
C GLY A 60 12.22 -12.45 0.12
N VAL A 61 11.18 -12.08 0.84
CA VAL A 61 9.79 -12.31 0.46
C VAL A 61 9.06 -10.96 0.46
N ALA A 62 8.37 -10.65 -0.63
CA ALA A 62 7.43 -9.53 -0.69
C ALA A 62 5.99 -10.07 -0.73
N VAL A 63 5.14 -9.55 0.15
CA VAL A 63 3.70 -9.84 0.15
C VAL A 63 2.96 -8.51 0.04
N SER A 64 2.36 -8.25 -1.12
CA SER A 64 1.77 -6.97 -1.45
C SER A 64 0.24 -6.97 -1.36
N PRO A 65 -0.37 -5.79 -1.12
CA PRO A 65 -1.80 -5.62 -1.11
C PRO A 65 -2.35 -5.47 -2.53
N TRP A 66 -3.69 -5.41 -2.62
CA TRP A 66 -4.42 -5.20 -3.87
C TRP A 66 -4.66 -3.71 -4.19
N ASN A 67 -4.62 -2.84 -3.18
CA ASN A 67 -5.02 -1.44 -3.35
C ASN A 67 -3.96 -0.57 -4.05
N PHE A 68 -2.70 -0.92 -3.96
CA PHE A 68 -1.59 -0.33 -4.72
C PHE A 68 -0.74 -1.46 -5.33
N PRO A 69 -1.29 -2.18 -6.32
CA PRO A 69 -0.68 -3.40 -6.85
C PRO A 69 0.57 -3.14 -7.68
N LEU A 70 0.79 -1.89 -8.12
CA LEU A 70 1.98 -1.47 -8.85
C LEU A 70 3.03 -0.88 -7.90
N SER A 71 2.71 0.20 -7.19
CA SER A 71 3.71 0.97 -6.45
C SER A 71 4.21 0.25 -5.20
N LEU A 72 3.32 -0.35 -4.40
CA LEU A 72 3.75 -1.08 -3.21
C LEU A 72 4.43 -2.42 -3.58
N PHE A 73 3.91 -3.13 -4.57
CA PHE A 73 4.55 -4.35 -5.07
C PHE A 73 5.94 -4.04 -5.65
N GLY A 74 6.01 -3.08 -6.55
CA GLY A 74 7.25 -2.67 -7.21
C GLY A 74 8.25 -2.05 -6.24
N GLY A 75 7.80 -1.24 -5.29
CA GLY A 75 8.65 -0.66 -4.26
C GLY A 75 9.35 -1.71 -3.40
N MET A 76 8.64 -2.78 -3.00
CA MET A 76 9.23 -3.91 -2.28
C MET A 76 10.29 -4.65 -3.13
N ILE A 77 10.04 -4.82 -4.42
CA ILE A 77 10.98 -5.46 -5.35
C ILE A 77 12.21 -4.59 -5.52
N VAL A 78 12.03 -3.32 -5.85
CA VAL A 78 13.14 -2.40 -6.13
C VAL A 78 14.03 -2.26 -4.91
N SER A 79 13.47 -2.07 -3.71
CA SER A 79 14.25 -1.97 -2.48
C SER A 79 15.12 -3.20 -2.20
N ALA A 80 14.63 -4.39 -2.53
CA ALA A 80 15.38 -5.64 -2.40
C ALA A 80 16.49 -5.76 -3.47
N VAL A 81 16.14 -5.51 -4.73
CA VAL A 81 17.05 -5.72 -5.88
C VAL A 81 18.20 -4.71 -5.86
N VAL A 82 17.95 -3.42 -5.62
CA VAL A 82 19.00 -2.39 -5.59
C VAL A 82 20.01 -2.62 -4.45
N THR A 83 19.60 -3.35 -3.39
CA THR A 83 20.47 -3.74 -2.28
C THR A 83 21.11 -5.11 -2.46
N GLY A 84 21.06 -5.69 -3.67
CA GLY A 84 21.73 -6.94 -4.05
C GLY A 84 21.05 -8.22 -3.55
N ASN A 85 19.78 -8.17 -3.18
CA ASN A 85 19.00 -9.32 -2.75
C ASN A 85 18.22 -9.95 -3.90
N THR A 86 17.84 -11.22 -3.74
CA THR A 86 16.79 -11.85 -4.53
C THR A 86 15.47 -11.81 -3.78
N ILE A 87 14.35 -11.86 -4.51
CA ILE A 87 13.04 -11.70 -3.87
C ILE A 87 11.97 -12.59 -4.51
N CYS A 88 11.24 -13.30 -3.65
CA CYS A 88 10.03 -14.03 -3.99
C CYS A 88 8.82 -13.12 -3.76
N CYS A 89 8.06 -12.84 -4.80
CA CYS A 89 7.01 -11.82 -4.77
C CYS A 89 5.63 -12.46 -4.87
N LYS A 90 4.87 -12.40 -3.78
CA LYS A 90 3.49 -12.85 -3.71
C LYS A 90 2.54 -11.64 -3.81
N PRO A 91 1.90 -11.41 -4.96
CA PRO A 91 0.88 -10.38 -5.08
C PRO A 91 -0.39 -10.75 -4.31
N SER A 92 -1.30 -9.79 -4.13
CA SER A 92 -2.66 -10.10 -3.74
C SER A 92 -3.35 -10.96 -4.81
N SER A 93 -4.24 -11.85 -4.37
CA SER A 93 -5.07 -12.64 -5.30
C SER A 93 -6.12 -11.79 -6.03
N ASP A 94 -6.44 -10.62 -5.49
CA ASP A 94 -7.39 -9.67 -6.09
C ASP A 94 -6.75 -8.75 -7.15
N ALA A 95 -5.41 -8.69 -7.22
CA ALA A 95 -4.70 -7.83 -8.18
C ALA A 95 -3.37 -8.48 -8.65
N PRO A 96 -3.40 -9.67 -9.28
CA PRO A 96 -2.20 -10.36 -9.71
C PRO A 96 -1.64 -9.84 -11.04
N ILE A 97 -2.47 -9.30 -11.94
CA ILE A 97 -2.05 -9.00 -13.33
C ILE A 97 -1.14 -7.77 -13.37
N VAL A 98 -1.47 -6.69 -12.67
CA VAL A 98 -0.64 -5.48 -12.59
C VAL A 98 0.74 -5.84 -12.05
N ALA A 99 0.79 -6.64 -10.98
CA ALA A 99 2.03 -7.13 -10.39
C ALA A 99 2.85 -7.96 -11.38
N TYR A 100 2.21 -8.89 -12.12
CA TYR A 100 2.87 -9.67 -13.16
C TYR A 100 3.45 -8.78 -14.27
N LYS A 101 2.69 -7.78 -14.72
CA LYS A 101 3.16 -6.83 -15.76
C LYS A 101 4.38 -6.03 -15.30
N PHE A 102 4.48 -5.69 -14.02
CA PHE A 102 5.67 -5.06 -13.49
C PHE A 102 6.89 -6.00 -13.53
N VAL A 103 6.72 -7.28 -13.19
CA VAL A 103 7.82 -8.27 -13.29
C VAL A 103 8.26 -8.47 -14.75
N GLU A 104 7.33 -8.50 -15.72
CA GLU A 104 7.68 -8.51 -17.15
C GLU A 104 8.53 -7.28 -17.53
N LEU A 105 8.22 -6.09 -17.01
CA LEU A 105 9.01 -4.88 -17.24
C LEU A 105 10.41 -4.99 -16.62
N CYS A 106 10.52 -5.51 -15.41
CA CYS A 106 11.82 -5.77 -14.77
C CYS A 106 12.70 -6.67 -15.64
N GLN A 107 12.16 -7.76 -16.17
CA GLN A 107 12.89 -8.68 -17.05
C GLN A 107 13.28 -8.00 -18.37
N LYS A 108 12.38 -7.23 -18.99
CA LYS A 108 12.67 -6.44 -20.22
C LYS A 108 13.74 -5.37 -19.97
N ALA A 109 13.82 -4.85 -18.76
CA ALA A 109 14.87 -3.90 -18.34
C ALA A 109 16.22 -4.58 -18.03
N GLY A 110 16.31 -5.91 -18.10
CA GLY A 110 17.55 -6.66 -17.92
C GLY A 110 17.75 -7.22 -16.51
N ILE A 111 16.76 -7.15 -15.62
CA ILE A 111 16.82 -7.86 -14.33
C ILE A 111 16.70 -9.35 -14.59
N PRO A 112 17.67 -10.20 -14.16
CA PRO A 112 17.61 -11.63 -14.37
C PRO A 112 16.36 -12.28 -13.75
N ALA A 113 15.78 -13.27 -14.41
CA ALA A 113 14.53 -13.89 -13.99
C ALA A 113 14.63 -14.62 -12.64
N ASP A 114 15.81 -15.04 -12.24
CA ASP A 114 16.13 -15.70 -10.97
C ASP A 114 16.32 -14.72 -9.80
N VAL A 115 16.39 -13.41 -10.09
CA VAL A 115 16.47 -12.36 -9.05
C VAL A 115 15.08 -11.99 -8.53
N VAL A 116 14.07 -11.95 -9.40
CA VAL A 116 12.69 -11.62 -9.04
C VAL A 116 11.77 -12.77 -9.43
N SER A 117 11.34 -13.54 -8.45
CA SER A 117 10.43 -14.68 -8.63
C SER A 117 9.00 -14.26 -8.35
N TYR A 118 8.15 -14.28 -9.38
CA TYR A 118 6.71 -14.04 -9.25
C TYR A 118 5.99 -15.33 -8.83
N ILE A 119 5.38 -15.34 -7.65
CA ILE A 119 4.72 -16.51 -7.06
C ILE A 119 3.27 -16.21 -6.67
N PRO A 120 2.35 -16.17 -7.66
CA PRO A 120 0.94 -15.97 -7.37
C PRO A 120 0.39 -17.18 -6.60
N GLY A 121 -0.56 -16.92 -5.71
CA GLY A 121 -1.22 -17.97 -4.95
C GLY A 121 -1.94 -17.44 -3.73
N SER A 122 -2.82 -18.27 -3.19
CA SER A 122 -3.55 -17.93 -1.97
C SER A 122 -2.61 -17.79 -0.78
N GLY A 123 -2.82 -16.75 0.04
CA GLY A 123 -2.07 -16.57 1.27
C GLY A 123 -2.23 -17.72 2.26
N SER A 124 -3.38 -18.43 2.24
CA SER A 124 -3.66 -19.60 3.07
C SER A 124 -2.89 -20.85 2.63
N GLU A 125 -2.46 -20.92 1.36
CA GLU A 125 -1.75 -22.08 0.81
C GLU A 125 -0.23 -21.92 0.88
N ILE A 126 0.27 -20.77 0.44
CA ILE A 126 1.72 -20.56 0.30
C ILE A 126 2.31 -19.57 1.30
N GLY A 127 1.45 -18.77 1.98
CA GLY A 127 1.91 -17.64 2.80
C GLY A 127 2.84 -18.06 3.93
N ASP A 128 2.42 -18.97 4.77
CA ASP A 128 3.23 -19.44 5.90
C ASP A 128 4.49 -20.16 5.42
N PHE A 129 4.38 -20.99 4.37
CA PHE A 129 5.53 -21.72 3.82
C PHE A 129 6.67 -20.79 3.40
N ILE A 130 6.38 -19.72 2.65
CA ILE A 130 7.42 -18.81 2.19
C ILE A 130 8.00 -17.96 3.33
N VAL A 131 7.21 -17.66 4.35
CA VAL A 131 7.66 -16.92 5.54
C VAL A 131 8.54 -17.80 6.43
N GLU A 132 8.12 -19.04 6.71
CA GLU A 132 8.84 -19.98 7.58
C GLU A 132 10.08 -20.59 6.93
N HIS A 133 10.19 -20.57 5.60
CA HIS A 133 11.27 -21.23 4.87
C HIS A 133 12.64 -20.84 5.43
N PRO A 134 13.57 -21.81 5.69
CA PRO A 134 14.86 -21.56 6.35
C PRO A 134 15.79 -20.61 5.58
N LEU A 135 15.64 -20.48 4.26
CA LEU A 135 16.41 -19.55 3.43
C LEU A 135 15.83 -18.14 3.39
N THR A 136 14.59 -17.92 3.84
CA THR A 136 14.01 -16.57 3.92
C THR A 136 14.76 -15.74 4.96
N ARG A 137 15.30 -14.61 4.53
CA ARG A 137 16.09 -13.68 5.35
C ARG A 137 15.28 -12.51 5.86
N PHE A 138 14.37 -12.03 5.03
CA PHE A 138 13.49 -10.92 5.37
C PHE A 138 12.14 -11.04 4.66
N VAL A 139 11.14 -10.41 5.25
CA VAL A 139 9.80 -10.30 4.69
C VAL A 139 9.40 -8.83 4.67
N ASN A 140 9.05 -8.33 3.47
CA ASN A 140 8.40 -7.04 3.28
C ASN A 140 6.91 -7.29 3.04
N PHE A 141 6.08 -6.75 3.89
CA PHE A 141 4.64 -6.95 3.87
C PHE A 141 3.91 -5.61 3.91
N THR A 142 2.89 -5.48 3.07
CA THR A 142 1.84 -4.47 3.22
C THR A 142 0.49 -5.14 3.07
N GLY A 143 -0.42 -4.89 4.04
CA GLY A 143 -1.76 -5.48 4.01
C GLY A 143 -2.52 -5.33 5.33
N SER A 144 -3.38 -6.30 5.64
CA SER A 144 -4.19 -6.25 6.86
C SER A 144 -3.37 -6.51 8.13
N LYS A 145 -3.79 -5.89 9.25
CA LYS A 145 -3.18 -6.11 10.57
C LYS A 145 -3.13 -7.60 10.94
N ALA A 146 -4.21 -8.35 10.70
CA ALA A 146 -4.27 -9.75 11.05
C ALA A 146 -3.18 -10.57 10.33
N VAL A 147 -2.97 -10.31 9.03
CA VAL A 147 -1.94 -10.99 8.24
C VAL A 147 -0.54 -10.51 8.63
N GLY A 148 -0.33 -9.22 8.86
CA GLY A 148 0.97 -8.70 9.30
C GLY A 148 1.43 -9.27 10.65
N CYS A 149 0.52 -9.35 11.63
CA CYS A 149 0.79 -9.99 12.91
C CYS A 149 1.11 -11.49 12.75
N ARG A 150 0.35 -12.22 11.90
CA ARG A 150 0.62 -13.62 11.58
C ARG A 150 1.98 -13.81 10.94
N ILE A 151 2.35 -12.99 9.97
CA ILE A 151 3.68 -13.03 9.33
C ILE A 151 4.78 -12.85 10.37
N ASN A 152 4.63 -11.86 11.26
CA ASN A 152 5.62 -11.63 12.31
C ASN A 152 5.75 -12.80 13.28
N GLU A 153 4.64 -13.42 13.69
CA GLU A 153 4.63 -14.64 14.51
C GLU A 153 5.33 -15.79 13.80
N HIS A 154 5.00 -16.05 12.53
CA HIS A 154 5.58 -17.15 11.76
C HIS A 154 7.07 -16.92 11.45
N ALA A 155 7.47 -15.70 11.16
CA ALA A 155 8.87 -15.36 10.93
C ALA A 155 9.76 -15.51 12.19
N ALA A 156 9.17 -15.39 13.38
CA ALA A 156 9.88 -15.57 14.65
C ALA A 156 10.19 -17.04 14.98
N LYS A 157 9.51 -17.98 14.34
CA LYS A 157 9.78 -19.41 14.49
C LYS A 157 11.08 -19.77 13.78
N ILE A 158 11.99 -20.45 14.49
CA ILE A 158 13.26 -20.91 13.93
C ILE A 158 13.03 -22.26 13.27
N ALA A 159 13.22 -22.32 11.96
CA ALA A 159 13.14 -23.57 11.19
C ALA A 159 14.46 -24.35 11.25
N ASP A 160 14.38 -25.67 11.07
CA ASP A 160 15.57 -26.50 10.98
C ASP A 160 16.49 -26.03 9.84
N GLY A 161 17.80 -25.89 10.14
CA GLY A 161 18.79 -25.39 9.20
C GLY A 161 18.82 -23.87 9.00
N GLN A 162 17.94 -23.13 9.65
CA GLN A 162 17.96 -21.66 9.63
C GLN A 162 19.17 -21.13 10.43
N ARG A 163 19.95 -20.24 9.79
CA ARG A 163 21.22 -19.73 10.36
C ARG A 163 21.11 -18.30 10.93
N TRP A 164 19.96 -17.64 10.83
CA TRP A 164 19.78 -16.23 11.19
C TRP A 164 18.34 -15.94 11.60
N ILE A 165 18.16 -14.87 12.33
CA ILE A 165 16.84 -14.33 12.65
C ILE A 165 16.32 -13.58 11.42
N LYS A 166 15.07 -13.86 11.01
CA LYS A 166 14.39 -13.18 9.91
C LYS A 166 14.03 -11.75 10.31
N ARG A 167 14.10 -10.84 9.37
CA ARG A 167 13.64 -9.46 9.55
C ARG A 167 12.24 -9.32 8.94
N VAL A 168 11.35 -8.63 9.62
CA VAL A 168 10.00 -8.32 9.12
C VAL A 168 9.81 -6.83 9.10
N VAL A 169 9.41 -6.31 7.94
CA VAL A 169 8.90 -4.95 7.77
C VAL A 169 7.43 -5.11 7.38
N ALA A 170 6.54 -4.63 8.24
CA ALA A 170 5.10 -4.80 8.06
C ALA A 170 4.39 -3.45 8.14
N GLU A 171 3.85 -3.01 7.00
CA GLU A 171 2.95 -1.87 6.87
C GLU A 171 1.50 -2.38 6.86
N MET A 172 0.65 -1.77 7.64
CA MET A 172 -0.73 -2.22 7.85
C MET A 172 -1.72 -1.06 7.75
N GLY A 173 -3.01 -1.36 7.89
CA GLY A 173 -4.05 -0.35 7.87
C GLY A 173 -3.97 0.64 9.03
N GLY A 174 -4.46 1.85 8.80
CA GLY A 174 -4.50 2.95 9.76
C GLY A 174 -5.89 3.55 9.92
N LYS A 175 -6.05 4.40 10.94
CA LYS A 175 -7.22 5.25 11.21
C LYS A 175 -6.75 6.69 11.35
N ASN A 176 -6.25 7.24 10.23
CA ASN A 176 -5.56 8.53 10.19
C ASN A 176 -6.51 9.70 10.46
N ALA A 177 -5.98 10.79 10.99
CA ALA A 177 -6.75 11.96 11.35
C ALA A 177 -6.23 13.22 10.65
N ILE A 178 -7.16 14.11 10.28
CA ILE A 178 -6.87 15.49 9.90
C ILE A 178 -7.40 16.39 11.03
N ILE A 179 -6.55 17.30 11.50
CA ILE A 179 -6.90 18.27 12.56
C ILE A 179 -7.19 19.61 11.89
N VAL A 180 -8.34 20.18 12.21
CA VAL A 180 -8.81 21.49 11.69
C VAL A 180 -9.01 22.43 12.85
N ASP A 181 -8.18 23.47 12.92
CA ASP A 181 -8.32 24.53 13.92
C ASP A 181 -8.98 25.78 13.35
N SER A 182 -9.29 26.76 14.21
CA SER A 182 -10.01 27.98 13.86
C SER A 182 -9.24 28.92 12.90
N THR A 183 -7.94 28.69 12.69
CA THR A 183 -7.12 29.47 11.75
C THR A 183 -7.06 28.86 10.35
N ALA A 184 -7.65 27.67 10.17
CA ALA A 184 -7.63 26.97 8.91
C ALA A 184 -8.49 27.67 7.84
N ASP A 185 -8.10 27.54 6.58
CA ASP A 185 -8.98 27.78 5.43
C ASP A 185 -9.97 26.60 5.37
N ILE A 186 -11.22 26.83 5.84
CA ILE A 186 -12.23 25.80 6.01
C ILE A 186 -12.55 25.09 4.69
N LYS A 187 -12.65 25.81 3.58
CA LYS A 187 -12.94 25.21 2.27
C LYS A 187 -11.81 24.30 1.80
N LYS A 188 -10.58 24.74 1.97
CA LYS A 188 -9.40 23.95 1.63
C LYS A 188 -9.28 22.71 2.53
N ALA A 189 -9.55 22.87 3.82
CA ALA A 189 -9.54 21.75 4.78
C ALA A 189 -10.64 20.73 4.47
N ALA A 190 -11.86 21.18 4.17
CA ALA A 190 -12.97 20.31 3.79
C ALA A 190 -12.71 19.54 2.50
N ASN A 191 -12.17 20.19 1.46
CA ASN A 191 -11.74 19.52 0.23
C ASN A 191 -10.63 18.49 0.50
N GLY A 192 -9.66 18.81 1.35
CA GLY A 192 -8.59 17.89 1.75
C GLY A 192 -9.14 16.65 2.47
N VAL A 193 -10.11 16.84 3.38
CA VAL A 193 -10.77 15.72 4.07
C VAL A 193 -11.59 14.88 3.09
N ALA A 194 -12.43 15.47 2.25
CA ALA A 194 -13.25 14.75 1.28
C ALA A 194 -12.38 13.94 0.29
N SER A 195 -11.34 14.57 -0.26
CA SER A 195 -10.39 13.91 -1.15
C SER A 195 -9.66 12.75 -0.46
N SER A 196 -9.14 12.97 0.75
CA SER A 196 -8.39 11.94 1.48
C SER A 196 -9.28 10.78 1.96
N ALA A 197 -10.55 11.05 2.30
CA ALA A 197 -11.45 10.04 2.86
C ALA A 197 -12.13 9.19 1.80
N PHE A 198 -12.50 9.77 0.65
CA PHE A 198 -13.45 9.15 -0.27
C PHE A 198 -12.85 8.72 -1.61
N THR A 199 -11.77 9.37 -2.09
CA THR A 199 -11.15 8.91 -3.34
C THR A 199 -10.63 7.48 -3.21
N PHE A 200 -10.67 6.75 -4.30
CA PHE A 200 -10.44 5.30 -4.31
C PHE A 200 -11.27 4.55 -3.25
N GLN A 201 -12.50 5.04 -3.01
CA GLN A 201 -13.49 4.46 -2.08
C GLN A 201 -12.96 4.31 -0.64
N GLY A 202 -11.99 5.16 -0.25
CA GLY A 202 -11.30 5.06 1.05
C GLY A 202 -10.42 3.83 1.22
N GLN A 203 -10.13 3.09 0.16
CA GLN A 203 -9.35 1.84 0.19
C GLN A 203 -7.83 2.09 0.29
N LYS A 204 -7.42 2.97 1.19
CA LYS A 204 -6.02 3.40 1.41
C LYS A 204 -5.65 3.24 2.88
N CYS A 205 -4.43 2.77 3.15
CA CYS A 205 -3.86 2.74 4.51
C CYS A 205 -3.74 4.15 5.11
N SER A 206 -3.56 5.16 4.24
CA SER A 206 -3.40 6.58 4.57
C SER A 206 -4.70 7.40 4.50
N ALA A 207 -5.86 6.81 4.17
CA ALA A 207 -7.12 7.54 4.07
C ALA A 207 -7.48 8.26 5.37
N CYS A 208 -8.04 9.46 5.27
CA CYS A 208 -8.61 10.16 6.40
C CYS A 208 -9.82 9.38 6.93
N SER A 209 -9.73 8.92 8.15
CA SER A 209 -10.82 8.21 8.85
C SER A 209 -11.47 9.07 9.91
N ARG A 210 -10.83 10.16 10.32
CA ARG A 210 -11.27 11.04 11.38
C ARG A 210 -10.89 12.49 11.07
N ALA A 211 -11.87 13.39 11.09
CA ALA A 211 -11.61 14.82 11.14
C ALA A 211 -11.81 15.29 12.59
N ILE A 212 -10.77 15.87 13.19
CA ILE A 212 -10.80 16.44 14.55
C ILE A 212 -10.88 17.94 14.38
N VAL A 213 -12.06 18.51 14.65
CA VAL A 213 -12.40 19.89 14.31
C VAL A 213 -12.69 20.66 15.58
N LEU A 214 -12.15 21.88 15.73
CA LEU A 214 -12.48 22.75 16.85
C LEU A 214 -13.96 23.18 16.77
N ALA A 215 -14.59 23.35 17.94
CA ALA A 215 -16.03 23.58 18.04
C ALA A 215 -16.51 24.85 17.35
N ASP A 216 -15.70 25.89 17.34
CA ASP A 216 -16.02 27.20 16.76
C ASP A 216 -16.08 27.21 15.23
N VAL A 217 -15.50 26.23 14.56
CA VAL A 217 -15.53 26.06 13.10
C VAL A 217 -16.22 24.77 12.65
N TYR A 218 -16.77 24.00 13.59
CA TYR A 218 -17.30 22.67 13.32
C TYR A 218 -18.45 22.65 12.32
N ASP A 219 -19.47 23.48 12.53
CA ASP A 219 -20.68 23.47 11.71
C ASP A 219 -20.37 23.90 10.26
N GLU A 220 -19.61 25.00 10.10
CA GLU A 220 -19.17 25.46 8.79
C GLU A 220 -18.34 24.40 8.07
N PHE A 221 -17.43 23.75 8.79
CA PHE A 221 -16.58 22.69 8.24
C PHE A 221 -17.42 21.49 7.77
N VAL A 222 -18.38 21.02 8.56
CA VAL A 222 -19.27 19.89 8.18
C VAL A 222 -20.06 20.23 6.93
N ASP A 223 -20.64 21.44 6.85
CA ASP A 223 -21.37 21.89 5.66
C ASP A 223 -20.48 21.90 4.40
N GLU A 224 -19.24 22.35 4.50
CA GLU A 224 -18.32 22.36 3.37
C GLU A 224 -17.86 20.94 2.98
N VAL A 225 -17.64 20.02 3.94
CA VAL A 225 -17.34 18.61 3.63
C VAL A 225 -18.49 17.95 2.89
N VAL A 226 -19.75 18.21 3.32
CA VAL A 226 -20.94 17.69 2.62
C VAL A 226 -21.00 18.18 1.18
N LYS A 227 -20.74 19.47 0.93
CA LYS A 227 -20.68 20.01 -0.44
C LYS A 227 -19.60 19.31 -1.28
N CYS A 228 -18.40 19.20 -0.75
CA CYS A 228 -17.31 18.50 -1.45
C CYS A 228 -17.65 17.03 -1.73
N ALA A 229 -18.24 16.33 -0.76
CA ALA A 229 -18.63 14.92 -0.92
C ALA A 229 -19.75 14.75 -1.96
N ALA A 230 -20.70 15.69 -2.04
CA ALA A 230 -21.79 15.66 -3.02
C ALA A 230 -21.29 15.83 -4.47
N GLU A 231 -20.15 16.45 -4.68
CA GLU A 231 -19.51 16.61 -5.99
C GLU A 231 -18.81 15.33 -6.47
N LEU A 232 -18.48 14.42 -5.55
CA LEU A 232 -17.81 13.16 -5.88
C LEU A 232 -18.79 12.20 -6.56
N LYS A 233 -18.61 11.98 -7.85
CA LYS A 233 -19.43 11.03 -8.62
C LYS A 233 -18.80 9.66 -8.59
N ALA A 234 -19.55 8.66 -8.13
CA ALA A 234 -19.22 7.27 -8.32
C ALA A 234 -19.67 6.83 -9.71
N ASN A 235 -18.82 6.11 -10.44
CA ASN A 235 -19.18 5.51 -11.72
C ASN A 235 -18.64 4.07 -11.79
N GLN A 236 -19.42 3.20 -12.42
CA GLN A 236 -19.08 1.79 -12.61
C GLN A 236 -17.99 1.55 -13.66
N GLY A 237 -17.69 2.55 -14.48
CA GLY A 237 -16.88 2.34 -15.65
C GLY A 237 -15.46 2.86 -15.53
N SER A 238 -14.52 2.00 -15.78
CA SER A 238 -13.14 2.34 -16.14
C SER A 238 -13.04 3.24 -17.38
N GLY A 239 -14.14 3.59 -18.02
CA GLY A 239 -14.20 4.32 -19.28
C GLY A 239 -14.57 5.80 -19.21
N GLU A 240 -15.13 6.28 -18.10
CA GLU A 240 -15.49 7.71 -17.99
C GLU A 240 -14.39 8.49 -17.28
N SER A 241 -13.75 9.39 -18.01
CA SER A 241 -12.67 10.25 -17.53
C SER A 241 -13.01 11.16 -16.33
N ASN A 242 -14.28 11.25 -15.94
CA ASN A 242 -14.79 12.13 -14.90
C ASN A 242 -15.29 11.42 -13.64
N ALA A 243 -15.13 10.09 -13.53
CA ALA A 243 -15.49 9.38 -12.32
C ALA A 243 -14.48 9.70 -11.20
N ALA A 244 -14.98 10.21 -10.09
CA ALA A 244 -14.14 10.45 -8.91
C ALA A 244 -13.84 9.16 -8.15
N MET A 245 -14.72 8.17 -8.23
CA MET A 245 -14.64 6.89 -7.53
C MET A 245 -15.10 5.75 -8.46
N GLY A 246 -14.44 4.60 -8.32
CA GLY A 246 -14.84 3.34 -8.99
C GLY A 246 -15.53 2.35 -8.03
N PRO A 247 -15.61 1.07 -8.39
CA PRO A 247 -16.12 0.03 -7.51
C PRO A 247 -15.11 -0.31 -6.40
N VAL A 248 -15.59 -0.93 -5.32
CA VAL A 248 -14.73 -1.59 -4.34
C VAL A 248 -14.15 -2.88 -4.93
N ILE A 249 -13.03 -3.35 -4.37
CA ILE A 249 -12.22 -4.41 -5.00
C ILE A 249 -12.94 -5.74 -5.20
N ASN A 250 -13.82 -6.14 -4.28
CA ASN A 250 -14.54 -7.40 -4.34
C ASN A 250 -15.79 -7.42 -3.45
N GLN A 251 -16.59 -8.48 -3.58
CA GLN A 251 -17.81 -8.68 -2.78
C GLN A 251 -17.55 -8.74 -1.27
N GLY A 252 -16.40 -9.24 -0.83
CA GLY A 252 -16.04 -9.27 0.59
C GLY A 252 -15.84 -7.87 1.15
N ALA A 253 -15.18 -6.99 0.39
CA ALA A 253 -15.02 -5.58 0.74
C ALA A 253 -16.37 -4.86 0.77
N TYR A 254 -17.22 -5.07 -0.25
CA TYR A 254 -18.58 -4.54 -0.28
C TYR A 254 -19.39 -4.91 0.97
N ASN A 255 -19.44 -6.19 1.31
CA ASN A 255 -20.17 -6.68 2.47
C ASN A 255 -19.62 -6.10 3.79
N SER A 256 -18.31 -5.97 3.91
CA SER A 256 -17.67 -5.39 5.08
C SER A 256 -18.01 -3.90 5.22
N ILE A 257 -17.92 -3.14 4.14
CA ILE A 257 -18.19 -1.70 4.14
C ILE A 257 -19.66 -1.43 4.46
N THR A 258 -20.59 -2.12 3.81
CA THR A 258 -22.03 -1.96 4.08
C THR A 258 -22.39 -2.30 5.52
N ASN A 259 -21.79 -3.37 6.08
CA ASN A 259 -21.96 -3.69 7.50
C ASN A 259 -21.44 -2.56 8.41
N TYR A 260 -20.30 -1.96 8.12
CA TYR A 260 -19.77 -0.84 8.91
C TYR A 260 -20.62 0.42 8.78
N ILE A 261 -21.23 0.68 7.61
CA ILE A 261 -22.22 1.77 7.46
C ILE A 261 -23.39 1.55 8.42
N GLU A 262 -23.92 0.33 8.52
CA GLU A 262 -25.02 0.01 9.43
C GLU A 262 -24.63 0.10 10.92
N ILE A 263 -23.39 -0.23 11.25
CA ILE A 263 -22.84 0.01 12.60
C ILE A 263 -22.77 1.51 12.88
N GLY A 264 -22.22 2.28 11.94
CA GLY A 264 -22.09 3.73 12.07
C GLY A 264 -23.43 4.45 12.26
N ARG A 265 -24.50 3.97 11.59
CA ARG A 265 -25.88 4.48 11.79
C ARG A 265 -26.38 4.33 13.23
N LYS A 266 -25.90 3.32 13.94
CA LYS A 266 -26.28 3.04 15.33
C LYS A 266 -25.43 3.81 16.34
N GLU A 267 -24.20 4.15 15.97
CA GLU A 267 -23.22 4.77 16.86
C GLU A 267 -23.11 6.29 16.70
N GLY A 268 -23.60 6.85 15.57
CA GLY A 268 -23.47 8.27 15.27
C GLY A 268 -24.55 8.78 14.31
N ASN A 269 -24.42 10.05 13.95
CA ASN A 269 -25.32 10.71 13.00
C ASN A 269 -24.70 10.64 11.59
N VAL A 270 -25.42 10.06 10.64
CA VAL A 270 -25.06 10.12 9.23
C VAL A 270 -25.53 11.44 8.65
N VAL A 271 -24.59 12.35 8.40
CA VAL A 271 -24.89 13.70 7.89
C VAL A 271 -25.12 13.67 6.38
N PHE A 272 -24.36 12.83 5.65
CA PHE A 272 -24.45 12.70 4.20
C PHE A 272 -24.05 11.29 3.74
N GLY A 273 -24.65 10.81 2.66
CA GLY A 273 -24.33 9.52 2.08
C GLY A 273 -24.82 8.33 2.89
N GLY A 274 -24.00 7.28 2.98
CA GLY A 274 -24.37 6.02 3.63
C GLY A 274 -25.35 5.18 2.81
N THR A 275 -25.64 5.56 1.56
CA THR A 275 -26.38 4.74 0.61
C THR A 275 -25.41 3.91 -0.22
N TYR A 276 -25.81 2.73 -0.60
CA TYR A 276 -25.05 1.82 -1.44
C TYR A 276 -25.98 1.12 -2.42
N SER A 277 -25.47 0.75 -3.57
CA SER A 277 -26.19 -0.05 -4.56
C SER A 277 -25.36 -1.29 -4.89
N ASP A 278 -26.03 -2.40 -5.09
CA ASP A 278 -25.43 -3.52 -5.78
C ASP A 278 -25.25 -3.07 -7.24
N ALA A 279 -24.02 -2.95 -7.66
CA ALA A 279 -23.73 -2.72 -9.06
C ALA A 279 -24.01 -4.03 -9.81
N GLU A 280 -24.86 -3.99 -10.82
CA GLU A 280 -25.00 -5.06 -11.81
C GLU A 280 -23.79 -5.08 -12.74
#